data_feaf52d2f74bcab6a75c7a09be3c4cdf
#
_entry.id   feaf52d2f74bcab6a75c7a09be3c4cdf
#
_cell.length_a   1.000
_cell.length_b   1.000
_cell.length_c   1.000
_cell.angle_alpha   90.00
_cell.angle_beta   90.00
_cell.angle_gamma   90.00
#
_symmetry.space_group_name_H-M   'P 1'
#
loop_
_entity.id
_entity.type
_entity.pdbx_description
1 polymer ?
#
loop_
_entity_poly.entity_id
_entity_poly.type
_entity_poly.pdbx_seq_one_letter_code
_entity_poly.pdbx_strand_id
1 'polypeptide(L)'
;MNGDTYIFVGDTKGMAVFNGSFPKLEGTNVLDLKDKNGKFLVKAQIEMVEKQDAGWVDYMWPKPGTNNPVMKLSYVKRVDLEGTPAYVGVGIYLQ
;
A
#
# COMPACT_ATOMS: atom_id res chain seq x y z
N MET A 1 9.86 10.45 -10.94
CA MET A 1 9.08 10.46 -9.68
C MET A 1 9.71 11.45 -8.73
N ASN A 2 8.94 12.10 -7.89
CA ASN A 2 9.53 12.93 -6.85
C ASN A 2 10.02 12.05 -5.70
N GLY A 3 10.71 12.66 -4.71
CA GLY A 3 11.33 11.91 -3.62
C GLY A 3 10.39 11.22 -2.64
N ASP A 4 9.09 11.55 -2.69
CA ASP A 4 8.08 10.94 -1.81
C ASP A 4 7.33 9.79 -2.47
N THR A 5 7.54 9.58 -3.75
CA THR A 5 6.82 8.54 -4.50
C THR A 5 7.64 7.25 -4.52
N TYR A 6 7.03 6.15 -4.12
CA TYR A 6 7.71 4.86 -4.10
C TYR A 6 6.73 3.74 -4.42
N ILE A 7 7.28 2.60 -4.83
CA ILE A 7 6.49 1.42 -5.18
C ILE A 7 6.39 0.50 -3.97
N PHE A 8 5.23 -0.10 -3.80
CA PHE A 8 5.05 -1.16 -2.80
C PHE A 8 4.29 -2.32 -3.43
N VAL A 9 4.53 -3.52 -2.92
CA VAL A 9 3.92 -4.75 -3.41
C VAL A 9 3.44 -5.56 -2.22
N GLY A 10 2.21 -6.05 -2.29
CA GLY A 10 1.65 -6.92 -1.27
C GLY A 10 0.88 -8.06 -1.91
N ASP A 11 0.73 -9.17 -1.19
CA ASP A 11 -0.15 -10.24 -1.67
C ASP A 11 -1.56 -10.07 -1.07
N THR A 12 -2.51 -10.84 -1.58
CA THR A 12 -3.90 -10.70 -1.15
C THR A 12 -4.18 -11.37 0.20
N LYS A 13 -3.18 -11.94 0.82
CA LYS A 13 -3.27 -12.47 2.20
C LYS A 13 -2.75 -11.48 3.24
N GLY A 14 -2.25 -10.33 2.79
CA GLY A 14 -1.77 -9.28 3.67
C GLY A 14 -0.27 -9.24 3.89
N MET A 15 0.49 -10.09 3.19
CA MET A 15 1.94 -10.09 3.33
C MET A 15 2.53 -8.91 2.56
N ALA A 16 3.38 -8.12 3.22
CA ALA A 16 4.14 -7.06 2.56
C ALA A 16 5.34 -7.69 1.87
N VAL A 17 5.33 -7.68 0.53
CA VAL A 17 6.37 -8.33 -0.28
C VAL A 17 7.53 -7.40 -0.54
N PHE A 18 7.23 -6.15 -0.86
CA PHE A 18 8.24 -5.14 -1.16
C PHE A 18 7.73 -3.77 -0.76
N ASN A 19 8.60 -2.92 -0.21
CA ASN A 19 8.25 -1.55 0.08
C ASN A 19 9.47 -0.66 -0.11
N GLY A 20 9.41 0.24 -1.08
CA GLY A 20 10.55 1.05 -1.49
C GLY A 20 11.01 2.06 -0.45
N SER A 21 10.16 2.44 0.51
CA SER A 21 10.52 3.44 1.52
C SER A 21 10.39 2.96 2.95
N PHE A 22 9.69 1.87 3.18
CA PHE A 22 9.50 1.30 4.51
C PHE A 22 9.89 -0.18 4.50
N PRO A 23 11.17 -0.48 4.24
CA PRO A 23 11.62 -1.86 4.06
C PRO A 23 11.43 -2.73 5.30
N LYS A 24 11.26 -2.14 6.47
CA LYS A 24 10.99 -2.91 7.69
C LYS A 24 9.66 -3.66 7.63
N LEU A 25 8.74 -3.21 6.78
CA LEU A 25 7.46 -3.90 6.61
C LEU A 25 7.60 -5.19 5.80
N GLU A 26 8.64 -5.28 4.96
CA GLU A 26 8.81 -6.43 4.08
C GLU A 26 8.94 -7.73 4.87
N GLY A 27 8.20 -8.74 4.42
CA GLY A 27 8.18 -10.02 5.09
C GLY A 27 7.26 -10.11 6.29
N THR A 28 6.53 -9.04 6.61
CA THR A 28 5.56 -9.04 7.72
C THR A 28 4.14 -9.06 7.17
N ASN A 29 3.22 -9.61 7.97
CA ASN A 29 1.81 -9.55 7.61
C ASN A 29 1.22 -8.24 8.13
N VAL A 30 0.69 -7.43 7.22
CA VAL A 30 0.17 -6.10 7.53
C VAL A 30 -1.35 -6.00 7.32
N LEU A 31 -2.03 -7.16 7.26
CA LEU A 31 -3.48 -7.18 6.99
C LEU A 31 -4.27 -6.33 7.98
N ASP A 32 -3.88 -6.35 9.25
CA ASP A 32 -4.60 -5.64 10.31
C ASP A 32 -4.02 -4.24 10.59
N LEU A 33 -3.13 -3.76 9.74
CA LEU A 33 -2.53 -2.45 9.91
C LEU A 33 -3.59 -1.36 9.69
N LYS A 34 -3.69 -0.45 10.65
CA LYS A 34 -4.63 0.68 10.59
C LYS A 34 -3.85 1.98 10.40
N ASP A 35 -4.46 2.92 9.69
CA ASP A 35 -3.94 4.27 9.66
C ASP A 35 -4.38 5.02 10.93
N LYS A 36 -3.98 6.30 11.05
CA LYS A 36 -4.29 7.08 12.25
C LYS A 36 -5.79 7.30 12.47
N ASN A 37 -6.60 7.12 11.42
CA ASN A 37 -8.05 7.29 11.49
C ASN A 37 -8.77 5.94 11.68
N GLY A 38 -8.03 4.87 11.90
CA GLY A 38 -8.60 3.55 12.12
C GLY A 38 -8.95 2.78 10.85
N LYS A 39 -8.56 3.27 9.67
CA LYS A 39 -8.83 2.59 8.41
C LYS A 39 -7.84 1.45 8.21
N PHE A 40 -8.36 0.26 7.88
CA PHE A 40 -7.54 -0.89 7.51
C PHE A 40 -7.07 -0.72 6.07
N LEU A 41 -5.94 -0.05 5.92
CA LEU A 41 -5.48 0.41 4.59
C LEU A 41 -5.09 -0.74 3.66
N VAL A 42 -4.51 -1.81 4.20
CA VAL A 42 -4.12 -2.96 3.38
C VAL A 42 -5.36 -3.74 2.93
N LYS A 43 -6.34 -3.93 3.82
CA LYS A 43 -7.60 -4.58 3.44
C LYS A 43 -8.30 -3.80 2.33
N ALA A 44 -8.26 -2.47 2.39
CA ALA A 44 -8.87 -1.63 1.36
C ALA A 44 -8.18 -1.79 0.02
N GLN A 45 -6.86 -1.91 0.01
CA GLN A 45 -6.09 -2.14 -1.21
C GLN A 45 -6.40 -3.51 -1.82
N ILE A 46 -6.46 -4.54 -0.99
CA ILE A 46 -6.79 -5.90 -1.43
C ILE A 46 -8.19 -5.93 -2.02
N GLU A 47 -9.16 -5.34 -1.33
CA GLU A 47 -10.54 -5.29 -1.80
C GLU A 47 -10.65 -4.59 -3.15
N MET A 48 -9.92 -3.49 -3.33
CA MET A 48 -9.93 -2.76 -4.58
C MET A 48 -9.47 -3.62 -5.75
N VAL A 49 -8.35 -4.34 -5.60
CA VAL A 49 -7.80 -5.14 -6.70
C VAL A 49 -8.61 -6.41 -6.94
N GLU A 50 -9.31 -6.91 -5.93
CA GLU A 50 -10.19 -8.07 -6.11
C GLU A 50 -11.48 -7.71 -6.83
N LYS A 51 -11.99 -6.49 -6.62
CA LYS A 51 -13.25 -6.05 -7.24
C LYS A 51 -13.07 -5.43 -8.61
N GLN A 52 -12.00 -4.64 -8.81
CA GLN A 52 -11.87 -3.81 -10.01
C GLN A 52 -10.55 -3.99 -10.74
N ASP A 53 -9.71 -4.92 -10.33
CA ASP A 53 -8.35 -5.12 -10.84
C ASP A 53 -7.41 -3.95 -10.55
N ALA A 54 -7.88 -2.71 -10.58
CA ALA A 54 -7.07 -1.53 -10.30
C ALA A 54 -7.95 -0.37 -9.83
N GLY A 55 -7.38 0.53 -9.06
CA GLY A 55 -8.10 1.72 -8.62
C GLY A 55 -7.33 2.49 -7.57
N TRP A 56 -7.91 3.60 -7.13
CA TRP A 56 -7.33 4.50 -6.15
C TRP A 56 -7.82 4.16 -4.76
N VAL A 57 -6.89 4.18 -3.79
CA VAL A 57 -7.22 4.00 -2.37
C VAL A 57 -6.56 5.13 -1.59
N ASP A 58 -7.32 5.83 -0.75
CA ASP A 58 -6.82 6.91 0.09
C ASP A 58 -6.69 6.47 1.54
N TYR A 59 -5.66 6.95 2.21
CA TYR A 59 -5.41 6.66 3.61
C TYR A 59 -4.35 7.60 4.16
N MET A 60 -4.19 7.62 5.47
CA MET A 60 -3.17 8.43 6.12
C MET A 60 -1.89 7.62 6.26
N TRP A 61 -0.78 8.17 5.80
CA TRP A 61 0.50 7.47 5.83
C TRP A 61 1.64 8.50 5.86
N PRO A 62 2.71 8.24 6.63
CA PRO A 62 3.81 9.22 6.68
C PRO A 62 4.58 9.26 5.36
N LYS A 63 5.06 10.45 5.01
CA LYS A 63 6.03 10.58 3.92
C LYS A 63 7.34 9.90 4.31
N PRO A 64 8.10 9.40 3.33
CA PRO A 64 9.40 8.79 3.61
C PRO A 64 10.27 9.71 4.48
N GLY A 65 10.87 9.15 5.52
CA GLY A 65 11.73 9.90 6.42
C GLY A 65 11.03 10.71 7.49
N THR A 66 9.69 10.61 7.58
CA THR A 66 8.92 11.32 8.60
C THR A 66 8.08 10.35 9.41
N ASN A 67 7.59 10.81 10.57
CA ASN A 67 6.67 10.04 11.40
C ASN A 67 5.28 10.68 11.45
N ASN A 68 5.03 11.70 10.63
CA ASN A 68 3.78 12.44 10.66
C ASN A 68 2.86 11.98 9.53
N PRO A 69 1.78 11.22 9.82
CA PRO A 69 0.87 10.77 8.77
C PRO A 69 0.15 11.94 8.12
N VAL A 70 0.12 11.91 6.80
CA VAL A 70 -0.61 12.88 5.97
C VAL A 70 -1.43 12.11 4.95
N MET A 71 -2.35 12.76 4.26
CA MET A 71 -3.19 12.10 3.28
C MET A 71 -2.35 11.61 2.11
N LYS A 72 -2.51 10.32 1.81
CA LYS A 72 -1.85 9.65 0.68
C LYS A 72 -2.93 9.05 -0.21
N LEU A 73 -2.74 9.17 -1.51
CA LEU A 73 -3.61 8.57 -2.50
C LEU A 73 -2.78 7.59 -3.32
N SER A 74 -3.09 6.31 -3.24
CA SER A 74 -2.34 5.26 -3.93
C SER A 74 -3.16 4.62 -5.03
N TYR A 75 -2.53 4.44 -6.18
CA TYR A 75 -3.10 3.64 -7.26
C TYR A 75 -2.56 2.22 -7.10
N VAL A 76 -3.47 1.25 -6.99
CA VAL A 76 -3.10 -0.15 -6.82
C VAL A 76 -3.63 -0.94 -8.01
N LYS A 77 -2.84 -1.93 -8.44
CA LYS A 77 -3.18 -2.77 -9.58
C LYS A 77 -2.90 -4.22 -9.25
N ARG A 78 -3.84 -5.09 -9.63
CA ARG A 78 -3.68 -6.53 -9.45
C ARG A 78 -2.55 -7.05 -10.33
N VAL A 79 -1.73 -7.93 -9.74
CA VAL A 79 -0.66 -8.63 -10.45
C VAL A 79 -0.63 -10.07 -9.98
N ASP A 80 0.09 -10.91 -10.71
CA ASP A 80 0.32 -12.30 -10.33
C ASP A 80 1.81 -12.48 -10.10
N LEU A 81 2.16 -12.93 -8.89
CA LEU A 81 3.55 -13.20 -8.52
C LEU A 81 3.74 -14.72 -8.54
N GLU A 82 4.04 -15.26 -9.71
CA GLU A 82 4.31 -16.69 -9.89
C GLU A 82 3.18 -17.56 -9.33
N GLY A 83 1.93 -17.21 -9.67
CA GLY A 83 0.75 -17.93 -9.24
C GLY A 83 0.13 -17.41 -7.94
N THR A 84 0.76 -16.43 -7.28
CA THR A 84 0.22 -15.84 -6.06
C THR A 84 -0.47 -14.52 -6.39
N PRO A 85 -1.79 -14.38 -6.12
CA PRO A 85 -2.47 -13.10 -6.32
C PRO A 85 -1.87 -12.02 -5.44
N ALA A 86 -1.60 -10.87 -6.05
CA ALA A 86 -0.92 -9.76 -5.38
C ALA A 86 -1.34 -8.43 -6.00
N TYR A 87 -0.76 -7.34 -5.49
CA TYR A 87 -0.96 -6.02 -6.07
C TYR A 87 0.33 -5.22 -5.97
N VAL A 88 0.48 -4.33 -6.93
CA VAL A 88 1.54 -3.31 -6.92
C VAL A 88 0.85 -1.96 -6.74
N GLY A 89 1.46 -1.10 -5.95
CA GLY A 89 0.92 0.22 -5.68
C GLY A 89 1.98 1.30 -5.77
N VAL A 90 1.52 2.50 -6.11
CA VAL A 90 2.33 3.71 -6.09
C VAL A 90 1.42 4.85 -5.63
N GLY A 91 1.92 5.70 -4.74
CA GLY A 91 1.10 6.74 -4.15
C GLY A 91 1.66 8.12 -4.27
N ILE A 92 0.77 9.09 -4.18
CA ILE A 92 1.13 10.51 -4.08
C ILE A 92 0.60 11.05 -2.77
N TYR A 93 1.30 12.02 -2.22
CA TYR A 93 0.88 12.71 -1.00
C TYR A 93 0.22 14.02 -1.38
N LEU A 94 -0.86 14.35 -0.71
CA LEU A 94 -1.66 15.53 -1.04
C LEU A 94 -1.29 16.75 -0.20
N GLN A 95 -0.10 16.73 0.38
CA GLN A 95 0.40 17.84 1.20
C GLN A 95 1.83 18.18 0.86
#